data_dec0e5272c75f5fea95b2caaa924b6f8
#
_entry.id   dec0e5272c75f5fea95b2caaa924b6f8
#
_cell.length_a   1.000
_cell.length_b   1.000
_cell.length_c   1.000
_cell.angle_alpha   90.00
_cell.angle_beta   90.00
_cell.angle_gamma   90.00
#
_symmetry.space_group_name_H-M   'P 1'
#
loop_
_entity.id
_entity.type
_entity.pdbx_description
1 polymer ?
#
loop_
_entity_poly.entity_id
_entity_poly.type
_entity_poly.pdbx_seq_one_letter_code
_entity_poly.pdbx_strand_id
1 'polypeptide(L)'
;SEPLLNLYIELEKRGKTNLAYIFASFSKVTYAGGSVSMMASGKENMDYAKSIMKNQIICNDKINQLRHALFFKDAKGVRAHMKKHAALLRPKFEMVLNTFEKELAPVGVGRWTKPKGGYFISLDLPEGTAKRTYELAKNVGVTLTKVGDTFPYGKDPLDQNLRIAPSFPSISDLEKASEVLCLCAKMAAVEKLL
;
A
#
# COMPACT_ATOMS: atom_id res chain seq x y z
N SER A 1 -14.80 -2.99 -3.17
CA SER A 1 -13.50 -3.36 -3.74
C SER A 1 -13.71 -4.35 -4.87
N GLU A 2 -13.00 -4.17 -5.95
CA GLU A 2 -12.94 -5.17 -7.03
C GLU A 2 -11.94 -6.25 -6.64
N PRO A 3 -12.25 -7.55 -6.86
CA PRO A 3 -11.28 -8.60 -6.64
C PRO A 3 -10.13 -8.47 -7.65
N LEU A 4 -8.91 -8.59 -7.15
CA LEU A 4 -7.75 -8.71 -8.03
C LEU A 4 -7.79 -10.06 -8.76
N LEU A 5 -7.23 -10.09 -9.98
CA LEU A 5 -7.04 -11.32 -10.71
C LEU A 5 -6.23 -12.31 -9.86
N ASN A 6 -6.77 -13.52 -9.67
CA ASN A 6 -6.03 -14.57 -9.01
C ASN A 6 -5.03 -15.21 -10.01
N LEU A 7 -3.81 -14.70 -9.98
CA LEU A 7 -2.74 -15.14 -10.88
C LEU A 7 -2.48 -16.66 -10.79
N TYR A 8 -2.60 -17.26 -9.60
CA TYR A 8 -2.40 -18.69 -9.45
C TYR A 8 -3.42 -19.51 -10.25
N ILE A 9 -4.71 -19.16 -10.18
CA ILE A 9 -5.77 -19.84 -10.93
C ILE A 9 -5.52 -19.69 -12.45
N GLU A 10 -5.07 -18.52 -12.91
CA GLU A 10 -4.78 -18.30 -14.31
C GLU A 10 -3.55 -19.09 -14.78
N LEU A 11 -2.55 -19.27 -13.94
CA LEU A 11 -1.38 -20.12 -14.20
C LEU A 11 -1.76 -21.61 -14.19
N GLU A 12 -2.63 -22.02 -13.26
CA GLU A 12 -3.14 -23.39 -13.15
C GLU A 12 -3.89 -23.83 -14.42
N LYS A 13 -4.78 -22.98 -14.94
CA LYS A 13 -5.47 -23.22 -16.23
C LYS A 13 -4.51 -23.44 -17.39
N ARG A 14 -3.30 -22.93 -17.30
CA ARG A 14 -2.24 -23.03 -18.33
C ARG A 14 -1.18 -24.10 -18.03
N GLY A 15 -1.33 -24.85 -16.91
CA GLY A 15 -0.34 -25.83 -16.48
C GLY A 15 1.01 -25.22 -16.08
N LYS A 16 1.04 -23.95 -15.65
CA LYS A 16 2.27 -23.17 -15.42
C LYS A 16 2.38 -22.64 -13.99
N THR A 17 1.88 -23.39 -13.00
CA THR A 17 1.85 -22.97 -11.58
C THR A 17 3.21 -22.66 -10.97
N ASN A 18 4.29 -23.25 -11.53
CA ASN A 18 5.65 -23.02 -11.05
C ASN A 18 6.29 -21.69 -11.56
N LEU A 19 5.58 -20.88 -12.37
CA LEU A 19 6.08 -19.59 -12.81
C LEU A 19 5.92 -18.47 -11.77
N ALA A 20 5.16 -18.67 -10.69
CA ALA A 20 4.94 -17.62 -9.70
C ALA A 20 4.88 -18.17 -8.28
N TYR A 21 5.40 -17.37 -7.34
CA TYR A 21 5.09 -17.44 -5.92
C TYR A 21 4.08 -16.36 -5.55
N ILE A 22 3.02 -16.73 -4.86
CA ILE A 22 2.00 -15.80 -4.37
C ILE A 22 2.10 -15.73 -2.86
N PHE A 23 2.19 -14.51 -2.34
CA PHE A 23 2.26 -14.24 -0.92
C PHE A 23 1.03 -13.48 -0.46
N ALA A 24 0.53 -13.81 0.72
CA ALA A 24 -0.54 -13.10 1.39
C ALA A 24 -0.22 -12.93 2.87
N SER A 25 -0.74 -11.88 3.50
CA SER A 25 -0.51 -11.57 4.90
C SER A 25 -1.72 -10.90 5.54
N PHE A 26 -1.95 -11.20 6.81
CA PHE A 26 -2.93 -10.52 7.65
C PHE A 26 -2.37 -9.27 8.35
N SER A 27 -1.12 -8.86 8.10
CA SER A 27 -0.49 -7.71 8.77
C SER A 27 -1.25 -6.41 8.66
N LYS A 28 -2.00 -6.21 7.57
CA LYS A 28 -2.87 -5.03 7.35
C LYS A 28 -4.34 -5.31 7.66
N VAL A 29 -4.70 -6.56 7.94
CA VAL A 29 -6.08 -6.98 8.23
C VAL A 29 -6.31 -7.12 9.73
N THR A 30 -5.29 -7.56 10.50
CA THR A 30 -5.33 -7.66 11.96
C THR A 30 -4.35 -6.68 12.60
N TYR A 31 -3.13 -7.12 12.91
CA TYR A 31 -2.09 -6.26 13.49
C TYR A 31 -0.70 -6.74 13.06
N ALA A 32 0.18 -5.78 12.85
CA ALA A 32 1.56 -6.06 12.52
C ALA A 32 2.29 -6.74 13.70
N GLY A 33 3.26 -7.61 13.41
CA GLY A 33 4.03 -8.34 14.41
C GLY A 33 3.33 -9.60 14.92
N GLY A 34 2.01 -9.65 14.97
CA GLY A 34 1.23 -10.86 15.32
C GLY A 34 0.45 -11.42 14.14
N SER A 35 0.87 -11.15 12.92
CA SER A 35 0.18 -11.56 11.72
C SER A 35 0.48 -13.02 11.32
N VAL A 36 -0.40 -13.59 10.51
CA VAL A 36 -0.17 -14.84 9.78
C VAL A 36 0.09 -14.51 8.32
N SER A 37 1.10 -15.13 7.73
CA SER A 37 1.43 -15.01 6.32
C SER A 37 1.30 -16.36 5.63
N MET A 38 1.02 -16.34 4.34
CA MET A 38 0.81 -17.53 3.51
C MET A 38 1.60 -17.40 2.22
N MET A 39 2.05 -18.54 1.70
CA MET A 39 2.68 -18.64 0.40
C MET A 39 2.01 -19.76 -0.39
N ALA A 40 1.83 -19.55 -1.68
CA ALA A 40 1.33 -20.53 -2.63
C ALA A 40 2.16 -20.53 -3.91
N SER A 41 2.38 -21.71 -4.48
CA SER A 41 3.02 -21.91 -5.78
C SER A 41 2.74 -23.33 -6.28
N GLY A 42 3.28 -23.70 -7.44
CA GLY A 42 3.30 -25.08 -7.90
C GLY A 42 4.06 -26.01 -6.95
N LYS A 43 3.78 -27.31 -7.07
CA LYS A 43 4.30 -28.32 -6.13
C LYS A 43 5.83 -28.28 -5.99
N GLU A 44 6.57 -28.24 -7.09
CA GLU A 44 8.03 -28.23 -7.09
C GLU A 44 8.60 -27.01 -6.36
N ASN A 45 8.07 -25.81 -6.63
CA ASN A 45 8.43 -24.58 -5.93
C ASN A 45 8.15 -24.67 -4.44
N MET A 46 7.00 -25.25 -4.06
CA MET A 46 6.64 -25.42 -2.65
C MET A 46 7.52 -26.44 -1.95
N ASP A 47 7.89 -27.52 -2.61
CA ASP A 47 8.81 -28.54 -2.06
C ASP A 47 10.22 -27.94 -1.85
N TYR A 48 10.69 -27.14 -2.82
CA TYR A 48 11.94 -26.38 -2.69
C TYR A 48 11.89 -25.38 -1.53
N ALA A 49 10.84 -24.55 -1.46
CA ALA A 49 10.69 -23.58 -0.38
C ALA A 49 10.66 -24.26 1.00
N LYS A 50 9.92 -25.36 1.17
CA LYS A 50 9.89 -26.15 2.40
C LYS A 50 11.27 -26.70 2.76
N SER A 51 12.07 -27.12 1.77
CA SER A 51 13.43 -27.62 2.01
C SER A 51 14.36 -26.58 2.64
N ILE A 52 14.14 -25.31 2.34
CA ILE A 52 14.87 -24.19 2.95
C ILE A 52 14.27 -23.83 4.31
N MET A 53 12.94 -23.69 4.37
CA MET A 53 12.24 -23.24 5.58
C MET A 53 12.48 -24.15 6.78
N LYS A 54 12.58 -25.47 6.57
CA LYS A 54 12.86 -26.43 7.66
C LYS A 54 14.19 -26.18 8.38
N ASN A 55 15.14 -25.51 7.74
CA ASN A 55 16.42 -25.13 8.32
C ASN A 55 16.37 -23.78 9.05
N GLN A 56 15.32 -23.00 8.84
CA GLN A 56 15.12 -21.68 9.45
C GLN A 56 14.24 -21.75 10.70
N ILE A 57 13.15 -22.53 10.62
CA ILE A 57 12.17 -22.68 11.69
C ILE A 57 11.68 -24.12 11.77
N ILE A 58 11.54 -24.63 12.99
CA ILE A 58 10.99 -25.98 13.23
C ILE A 58 9.47 -25.96 13.03
N CYS A 59 8.78 -24.94 13.52
CA CYS A 59 7.35 -24.74 13.33
C CYS A 59 6.98 -23.26 13.39
N ASN A 60 5.89 -22.92 12.71
CA ASN A 60 5.29 -21.59 12.78
C ASN A 60 4.60 -21.39 14.14
N ASP A 61 4.35 -20.12 14.51
CA ASP A 61 3.63 -19.75 15.72
C ASP A 61 2.17 -20.26 15.68
N LYS A 62 1.96 -21.43 16.29
CA LYS A 62 0.67 -22.13 16.32
C LYS A 62 -0.35 -21.39 17.19
N ILE A 63 0.10 -20.70 18.23
CA ILE A 63 -0.80 -19.93 19.11
C ILE A 63 -1.39 -18.77 18.33
N ASN A 64 -0.57 -18.05 17.57
CA ASN A 64 -1.02 -16.96 16.74
C ASN A 64 -1.94 -17.43 15.59
N GLN A 65 -1.63 -18.58 14.97
CA GLN A 65 -2.52 -19.19 13.99
C GLN A 65 -3.88 -19.54 14.60
N LEU A 66 -3.90 -20.13 15.79
CA LEU A 66 -5.13 -20.49 16.50
C LEU A 66 -5.95 -19.22 16.85
N ARG A 67 -5.29 -18.15 17.32
CA ARG A 67 -5.96 -16.86 17.58
C ARG A 67 -6.70 -16.34 16.34
N HIS A 68 -6.05 -16.37 15.17
CA HIS A 68 -6.66 -15.96 13.90
C HIS A 68 -7.80 -16.89 13.49
N ALA A 69 -7.62 -18.21 13.64
CA ALA A 69 -8.67 -19.18 13.34
C ALA A 69 -9.91 -19.01 14.22
N LEU A 70 -9.73 -18.81 15.53
CA LEU A 70 -10.82 -18.60 16.48
C LEU A 70 -11.52 -17.25 16.24
N PHE A 71 -10.77 -16.19 15.90
CA PHE A 71 -11.32 -14.86 15.66
C PHE A 71 -12.13 -14.80 14.36
N PHE A 72 -11.59 -15.30 13.28
CA PHE A 72 -12.24 -15.25 11.97
C PHE A 72 -13.23 -16.39 11.72
N LYS A 73 -12.97 -17.56 12.29
CA LYS A 73 -13.68 -18.81 12.08
C LYS A 73 -13.57 -19.34 10.64
N ASP A 74 -13.90 -18.51 9.66
CA ASP A 74 -13.90 -18.87 8.24
C ASP A 74 -13.59 -17.62 7.35
N ALA A 75 -13.61 -17.84 6.03
CA ALA A 75 -13.41 -16.79 5.04
C ALA A 75 -14.52 -15.71 5.05
N LYS A 76 -15.73 -16.02 5.55
CA LYS A 76 -16.81 -15.03 5.70
C LYS A 76 -16.48 -14.07 6.84
N GLY A 77 -15.93 -14.58 7.95
CA GLY A 77 -15.45 -13.78 9.07
C GLY A 77 -14.33 -12.83 8.67
N VAL A 78 -13.36 -13.29 7.87
CA VAL A 78 -12.31 -12.43 7.30
C VAL A 78 -12.93 -11.30 6.48
N ARG A 79 -13.82 -11.61 5.55
CA ARG A 79 -14.49 -10.61 4.70
C ARG A 79 -15.33 -9.61 5.53
N ALA A 80 -16.02 -10.07 6.54
CA ALA A 80 -16.80 -9.21 7.43
C ALA A 80 -15.89 -8.23 8.19
N HIS A 81 -14.75 -8.70 8.68
CA HIS A 81 -13.76 -7.86 9.35
C HIS A 81 -13.15 -6.82 8.39
N MET A 82 -12.77 -7.22 7.18
CA MET A 82 -12.26 -6.30 6.16
C MET A 82 -13.28 -5.21 5.77
N LYS A 83 -14.59 -5.53 5.76
CA LYS A 83 -15.64 -4.50 5.53
C LYS A 83 -15.66 -3.43 6.63
N LYS A 84 -15.41 -3.81 7.89
CA LYS A 84 -15.31 -2.84 9.01
C LYS A 84 -14.10 -1.92 8.83
N HIS A 85 -12.95 -2.46 8.45
CA HIS A 85 -11.77 -1.64 8.10
C HIS A 85 -12.05 -0.70 6.93
N ALA A 86 -12.68 -1.20 5.88
CA ALA A 86 -13.04 -0.37 4.72
C ALA A 86 -13.95 0.80 5.11
N ALA A 87 -14.89 0.61 6.02
CA ALA A 87 -15.75 1.68 6.51
C ALA A 87 -14.98 2.78 7.27
N LEU A 88 -13.92 2.42 7.99
CA LEU A 88 -13.05 3.37 8.69
C LEU A 88 -12.09 4.10 7.74
N LEU A 89 -11.60 3.41 6.71
CA LEU A 89 -10.60 3.97 5.80
C LEU A 89 -11.20 4.81 4.68
N ARG A 90 -12.37 4.44 4.17
CA ARG A 90 -13.03 5.12 3.05
C ARG A 90 -13.12 6.64 3.21
N PRO A 91 -13.63 7.20 4.32
CA PRO A 91 -13.73 8.65 4.49
C PRO A 91 -12.36 9.34 4.40
N LYS A 92 -11.30 8.69 4.91
CA LYS A 92 -9.94 9.20 4.87
C LYS A 92 -9.38 9.27 3.44
N PHE A 93 -9.62 8.23 2.65
CA PHE A 93 -9.22 8.20 1.24
C PHE A 93 -9.99 9.22 0.41
N GLU A 94 -11.31 9.27 0.58
CA GLU A 94 -12.18 10.23 -0.12
C GLU A 94 -11.77 11.68 0.17
N MET A 95 -11.44 11.98 1.43
CA MET A 95 -10.99 13.30 1.82
C MET A 95 -9.68 13.69 1.10
N VAL A 96 -8.65 12.83 1.11
CA VAL A 96 -7.37 13.10 0.41
C VAL A 96 -7.59 13.26 -1.10
N LEU A 97 -8.37 12.37 -1.72
CA LEU A 97 -8.65 12.44 -3.16
C LEU A 97 -9.41 13.71 -3.53
N ASN A 98 -10.38 14.12 -2.72
CA ASN A 98 -11.12 15.37 -2.94
C ASN A 98 -10.22 16.60 -2.80
N THR A 99 -9.28 16.58 -1.84
CA THR A 99 -8.28 17.65 -1.71
C THR A 99 -7.39 17.74 -2.94
N PHE A 100 -6.92 16.60 -3.47
CA PHE A 100 -6.13 16.60 -4.71
C PHE A 100 -6.92 17.11 -5.92
N GLU A 101 -8.18 16.69 -6.06
CA GLU A 101 -9.06 17.20 -7.14
C GLU A 101 -9.28 18.71 -7.02
N LYS A 102 -9.45 19.22 -5.81
CA LYS A 102 -9.67 20.66 -5.57
C LYS A 102 -8.40 21.49 -5.80
N GLU A 103 -7.25 21.00 -5.29
CA GLU A 103 -6.04 21.81 -5.18
C GLU A 103 -5.03 21.59 -6.30
N LEU A 104 -4.91 20.38 -6.85
CA LEU A 104 -3.90 20.02 -7.84
C LEU A 104 -4.47 19.92 -9.26
N ALA A 105 -5.70 19.42 -9.43
CA ALA A 105 -6.28 19.24 -10.75
C ALA A 105 -6.42 20.55 -11.53
N PRO A 106 -6.90 21.68 -10.93
CA PRO A 106 -7.08 22.93 -11.68
C PRO A 106 -5.78 23.52 -12.23
N VAL A 107 -4.66 23.22 -11.60
CA VAL A 107 -3.33 23.72 -11.99
C VAL A 107 -2.48 22.68 -12.72
N GLY A 108 -3.01 21.48 -12.94
CA GLY A 108 -2.32 20.41 -13.67
C GLY A 108 -1.07 19.86 -12.96
N VAL A 109 -0.97 20.05 -11.64
CA VAL A 109 0.17 19.57 -10.84
C VAL A 109 -0.08 18.16 -10.34
N GLY A 110 0.29 17.18 -11.17
CA GLY A 110 0.31 15.77 -10.79
C GLY A 110 -0.87 14.94 -11.28
N ARG A 111 -0.72 13.64 -11.08
CA ARG A 111 -1.73 12.61 -11.36
C ARG A 111 -1.75 11.64 -10.18
N TRP A 112 -2.89 11.06 -9.87
CA TRP A 112 -3.01 10.14 -8.75
C TRP A 112 -3.93 8.97 -9.05
N THR A 113 -3.66 7.86 -8.38
CA THR A 113 -4.54 6.70 -8.44
C THR A 113 -5.81 6.94 -7.62
N LYS A 114 -6.94 6.37 -8.07
CA LYS A 114 -8.20 6.31 -7.32
C LYS A 114 -8.44 4.85 -6.89
N PRO A 115 -7.77 4.39 -5.81
CA PRO A 115 -7.77 2.97 -5.46
C PRO A 115 -9.14 2.52 -4.96
N LYS A 116 -9.60 1.36 -5.44
CA LYS A 116 -10.82 0.69 -4.98
C LYS A 116 -10.58 -0.21 -3.76
N GLY A 117 -9.36 -0.30 -3.29
CA GLY A 117 -8.91 -1.07 -2.14
C GLY A 117 -7.42 -0.82 -1.84
N GLY A 118 -6.92 -1.43 -0.78
CA GLY A 118 -5.53 -1.23 -0.34
C GLY A 118 -5.38 -0.08 0.65
N TYR A 119 -4.13 0.36 0.84
CA TYR A 119 -3.74 1.30 1.91
C TYR A 119 -3.02 2.55 1.40
N PHE A 120 -2.83 2.68 0.09
CA PHE A 120 -2.00 3.72 -0.48
C PHE A 120 -2.66 4.39 -1.68
N ILE A 121 -2.37 5.69 -1.84
CA ILE A 121 -2.60 6.45 -3.06
C ILE A 121 -1.22 6.71 -3.66
N SER A 122 -1.02 6.43 -4.94
CA SER A 122 0.15 6.83 -5.70
C SER A 122 -0.11 8.22 -6.28
N LEU A 123 0.75 9.17 -5.96
CA LEU A 123 0.72 10.53 -6.49
C LEU A 123 1.97 10.74 -7.33
N ASP A 124 1.80 10.96 -8.63
CA ASP A 124 2.86 11.33 -9.55
C ASP A 124 2.80 12.84 -9.81
N LEU A 125 3.83 13.53 -9.38
CA LEU A 125 4.05 14.96 -9.56
C LEU A 125 4.79 15.23 -10.88
N PRO A 126 4.98 16.48 -11.30
CA PRO A 126 5.87 16.81 -12.39
C PRO A 126 7.27 16.21 -12.16
N GLU A 127 7.91 15.73 -13.21
CA GLU A 127 9.24 15.13 -13.15
C GLU A 127 10.23 16.04 -12.41
N GLY A 128 11.07 15.46 -11.54
CA GLY A 128 12.10 16.17 -10.78
C GLY A 128 11.56 16.99 -9.59
N THR A 129 10.31 16.79 -9.16
CA THR A 129 9.73 17.59 -8.07
C THR A 129 9.36 16.82 -6.81
N ALA A 130 9.39 15.47 -6.84
CA ALA A 130 8.95 14.68 -5.69
C ALA A 130 9.85 14.84 -4.47
N LYS A 131 11.17 14.84 -4.63
CA LYS A 131 12.11 15.06 -3.51
C LYS A 131 11.93 16.45 -2.90
N ARG A 132 11.81 17.47 -3.75
CA ARG A 132 11.60 18.83 -3.27
C ARG A 132 10.28 18.97 -2.53
N THR A 133 9.21 18.41 -3.04
CA THR A 133 7.90 18.35 -2.36
C THR A 133 8.00 17.66 -1.01
N TYR A 134 8.70 16.52 -0.97
CA TYR A 134 8.92 15.76 0.27
C TYR A 134 9.69 16.59 1.31
N GLU A 135 10.74 17.30 0.92
CA GLU A 135 11.54 18.16 1.80
C GLU A 135 10.73 19.32 2.36
N LEU A 136 9.98 20.02 1.51
CA LEU A 136 9.09 21.11 1.92
C LEU A 136 8.04 20.61 2.92
N ALA A 137 7.37 19.49 2.61
CA ALA A 137 6.36 18.89 3.48
C ALA A 137 6.96 18.49 4.85
N LYS A 138 8.12 17.85 4.85
CA LYS A 138 8.84 17.45 6.05
C LYS A 138 9.22 18.64 6.93
N ASN A 139 9.67 19.73 6.34
CA ASN A 139 10.08 20.95 7.07
C ASN A 139 8.93 21.61 7.84
N VAL A 140 7.70 21.42 7.38
CA VAL A 140 6.48 21.92 8.04
C VAL A 140 5.74 20.82 8.82
N GLY A 141 6.39 19.68 9.08
CA GLY A 141 5.87 18.62 9.95
C GLY A 141 4.98 17.58 9.28
N VAL A 142 4.84 17.58 7.96
CA VAL A 142 4.10 16.54 7.22
C VAL A 142 5.05 15.40 6.86
N THR A 143 4.93 14.27 7.54
CA THR A 143 5.77 13.08 7.32
C THR A 143 5.16 12.18 6.26
N LEU A 144 5.92 11.89 5.22
CA LEU A 144 5.57 11.00 4.12
C LEU A 144 6.53 9.80 4.07
N THR A 145 6.16 8.78 3.28
CA THR A 145 7.12 7.74 2.88
C THR A 145 8.25 8.40 2.07
N LYS A 146 9.49 7.98 2.33
CA LYS A 146 10.66 8.53 1.62
C LYS A 146 10.52 8.32 0.12
N VAL A 147 10.89 9.34 -0.65
CA VAL A 147 10.92 9.27 -2.12
C VAL A 147 11.88 8.16 -2.57
N GLY A 148 11.44 7.37 -3.53
CA GLY A 148 12.20 6.22 -4.03
C GLY A 148 11.87 4.88 -3.36
N ASP A 149 11.31 4.86 -2.14
CA ASP A 149 10.97 3.61 -1.42
C ASP A 149 9.96 2.72 -2.16
N THR A 150 9.28 3.25 -3.16
CA THR A 150 8.35 2.52 -4.04
C THR A 150 9.03 1.91 -5.26
N PHE A 151 10.32 2.14 -5.46
CA PHE A 151 11.11 1.69 -6.60
C PHE A 151 12.24 0.75 -6.19
N PRO A 152 12.67 -0.16 -7.08
CA PRO A 152 13.88 -0.95 -6.86
C PRO A 152 15.10 -0.07 -6.53
N TYR A 153 15.92 -0.52 -5.60
CA TYR A 153 17.12 0.17 -5.11
C TYR A 153 16.86 1.57 -4.52
N GLY A 154 15.61 1.89 -4.17
CA GLY A 154 15.27 3.18 -3.57
C GLY A 154 15.42 4.37 -4.52
N LYS A 155 15.38 4.16 -5.83
CA LYS A 155 15.58 5.20 -6.84
C LYS A 155 14.36 5.33 -7.73
N ASP A 156 13.70 6.49 -7.66
CA ASP A 156 12.71 6.92 -8.64
C ASP A 156 13.46 7.60 -9.80
N PRO A 157 13.46 7.02 -11.01
CA PRO A 157 14.22 7.56 -12.14
C PRO A 157 13.78 8.97 -12.57
N LEU A 158 12.48 9.27 -12.38
CA LEU A 158 11.89 10.54 -12.80
C LEU A 158 11.70 11.51 -11.63
N ASP A 159 12.02 11.10 -10.40
CA ASP A 159 11.80 11.91 -9.19
C ASP A 159 10.41 12.55 -9.16
N GLN A 160 9.37 11.73 -9.35
CA GLN A 160 8.00 12.19 -9.48
C GLN A 160 7.01 11.53 -8.51
N ASN A 161 7.34 10.36 -7.96
CA ASN A 161 6.36 9.55 -7.23
C ASN A 161 6.40 9.76 -5.73
N LEU A 162 5.22 9.97 -5.16
CA LEU A 162 4.97 9.97 -3.71
C LEU A 162 3.91 8.92 -3.36
N ARG A 163 4.18 8.14 -2.33
CA ARG A 163 3.23 7.20 -1.73
C ARG A 163 2.52 7.84 -0.55
N ILE A 164 1.23 8.03 -0.66
CA ILE A 164 0.38 8.60 0.39
C ILE A 164 -0.33 7.50 1.15
N ALA A 165 -0.24 7.52 2.49
CA ALA A 165 -0.82 6.53 3.39
C ALA A 165 -1.84 7.18 4.35
N PRO A 166 -3.13 7.32 3.97
CA PRO A 166 -4.12 8.06 4.75
C PRO A 166 -4.58 7.38 6.05
N SER A 167 -4.13 6.15 6.33
CA SER A 167 -4.76 5.28 7.33
C SER A 167 -4.59 5.73 8.77
N PHE A 168 -3.44 6.32 9.16
CA PHE A 168 -3.09 6.57 10.54
C PHE A 168 -3.69 7.89 11.11
N PRO A 169 -3.55 9.07 10.50
CA PRO A 169 -3.98 10.33 11.11
C PRO A 169 -5.50 10.42 11.33
N SER A 170 -5.93 11.32 12.22
CA SER A 170 -7.33 11.72 12.28
C SER A 170 -7.78 12.37 10.98
N ILE A 171 -9.09 12.46 10.72
CA ILE A 171 -9.58 13.11 9.49
C ILE A 171 -9.19 14.60 9.47
N SER A 172 -9.27 15.29 10.63
CA SER A 172 -8.89 16.70 10.72
C SER A 172 -7.41 16.97 10.47
N ASP A 173 -6.52 16.09 11.00
CA ASP A 173 -5.09 16.22 10.74
C ASP A 173 -4.73 15.87 9.29
N LEU A 174 -5.42 14.87 8.74
CA LEU A 174 -5.22 14.42 7.37
C LEU A 174 -5.67 15.49 6.36
N GLU A 175 -6.75 16.22 6.64
CA GLU A 175 -7.21 17.35 5.82
C GLU A 175 -6.13 18.43 5.75
N LYS A 176 -5.66 18.90 6.90
CA LYS A 176 -4.58 19.90 6.97
C LYS A 176 -3.30 19.43 6.30
N ALA A 177 -2.88 18.18 6.58
CA ALA A 177 -1.68 17.62 5.98
C ALA A 177 -1.80 17.49 4.45
N SER A 178 -2.99 17.17 3.92
CA SER A 178 -3.23 17.07 2.49
C SER A 178 -3.19 18.45 1.80
N GLU A 179 -3.78 19.47 2.43
CA GLU A 179 -3.72 20.86 1.93
C GLU A 179 -2.28 21.38 1.90
N VAL A 180 -1.53 21.16 2.97
CA VAL A 180 -0.09 21.51 3.07
C VAL A 180 0.71 20.76 2.00
N LEU A 181 0.47 19.47 1.81
CA LEU A 181 1.15 18.68 0.78
C LEU A 181 0.88 19.24 -0.62
N CYS A 182 -0.37 19.60 -0.92
CA CYS A 182 -0.74 20.21 -2.20
C CYS A 182 -0.02 21.55 -2.42
N LEU A 183 0.10 22.37 -1.37
CA LEU A 183 0.85 23.62 -1.44
C LEU A 183 2.34 23.35 -1.72
N CYS A 184 2.95 22.41 -1.01
CA CYS A 184 4.34 22.02 -1.24
C CYS A 184 4.58 21.50 -2.67
N ALA A 185 3.63 20.73 -3.22
CA ALA A 185 3.71 20.23 -4.59
C ALA A 185 3.63 21.37 -5.62
N LYS A 186 2.74 22.32 -5.42
CA LYS A 186 2.64 23.53 -6.26
C LYS A 186 3.90 24.39 -6.18
N MET A 187 4.46 24.58 -4.97
CA MET A 187 5.72 25.31 -4.79
C MET A 187 6.88 24.63 -5.52
N ALA A 188 7.05 23.32 -5.34
CA ALA A 188 8.11 22.58 -6.02
C ALA A 188 7.96 22.61 -7.55
N ALA A 189 6.74 22.59 -8.07
CA ALA A 189 6.48 22.70 -9.49
C ALA A 189 6.83 24.10 -10.03
N VAL A 190 6.52 25.18 -9.30
CA VAL A 190 6.90 26.55 -9.66
C VAL A 190 8.40 26.75 -9.59
N GLU A 191 9.07 26.31 -8.52
CA GLU A 191 10.53 26.39 -8.38
C GLU A 191 11.28 25.71 -9.54
N LYS A 192 10.70 24.68 -10.14
CA LYS A 192 11.28 24.00 -11.30
C LYS A 192 11.09 24.79 -12.61
N LEU A 193 10.08 25.64 -12.72
CA LEU A 193 9.82 26.43 -13.93
C LEU A 193 10.63 27.72 -13.98
N LEU A 194 11.18 28.15 -12.84
CA LEU A 194 12.06 29.32 -12.70
C LEU A 194 13.53 28.93 -12.92
#